data_2f3e719bfa79d32ae9cf351d7190fdd3
#
_entry.id   2f3e719bfa79d32ae9cf351d7190fdd3
#
_cell.length_a   1.000
_cell.length_b   1.000
_cell.length_c   1.000
_cell.angle_alpha   90.00
_cell.angle_beta   90.00
_cell.angle_gamma   90.00
#
_symmetry.space_group_name_H-M   'P 1'
#
loop_
_entity.id
_entity.type
_entity.pdbx_description
1 polymer ?
#
loop_
_entity_poly.entity_id
_entity_poly.type
_entity_poly.pdbx_seq_one_letter_code
_entity_poly.pdbx_strand_id
1 'polypeptide(L)'
;AQLDDFTANAGSGNFTCFARDYKTHTGQNLQAQPWCAMFVSEVFVQVFGLEAAKKLLGGGLYHYCPTGVNQFKKAGRWAAVPEPGAVIFFTNGQRAYHTGIVTEVTATRIKTIEGNTSGASGVIENGGGVCWKAYSRSYGKILGYGLPDWSIVSQSEYVLGWHHDSNGWWYADTPHTYYKSCWQVINHHKYYFNQDGYALTDWHQIDGKWYYFEPAAGHPLECALYVTDASGVQGPGEF
;
A
#
# COMPACT_ATOMS: atom_id res chain seq x y z
N ALA A 1 2.04 -10.43 -2.42
CA ALA A 1 3.22 -10.86 -3.16
C ALA A 1 3.85 -12.04 -2.45
N GLN A 2 4.20 -13.08 -3.17
CA GLN A 2 4.86 -14.26 -2.61
C GLN A 2 6.34 -13.95 -2.43
N LEU A 3 6.90 -14.27 -1.26
CA LEU A 3 8.34 -14.15 -1.01
C LEU A 3 9.04 -15.32 -1.69
N ASP A 4 10.05 -15.05 -2.52
CA ASP A 4 10.72 -16.06 -3.32
C ASP A 4 11.57 -17.03 -2.47
N ASP A 5 12.08 -16.55 -1.33
CA ASP A 5 12.96 -17.29 -0.44
C ASP A 5 12.35 -17.63 0.93
N PHE A 6 11.05 -17.47 1.07
CA PHE A 6 10.37 -17.57 2.36
C PHE A 6 10.58 -18.89 3.10
N THR A 7 10.71 -20.00 2.39
CA THR A 7 10.91 -21.32 2.99
C THR A 7 12.22 -21.99 2.63
N ALA A 8 12.71 -21.84 1.42
CA ALA A 8 13.88 -22.54 0.91
C ALA A 8 15.21 -21.89 1.29
N ASN A 9 15.25 -20.56 1.33
CA ASN A 9 16.47 -19.78 1.53
C ASN A 9 16.42 -18.89 2.77
N ALA A 10 15.42 -19.10 3.65
CA ALA A 10 15.23 -18.29 4.84
C ALA A 10 16.52 -18.19 5.67
N GLY A 11 16.97 -16.96 5.91
CA GLY A 11 18.18 -16.67 6.71
C GLY A 11 19.51 -16.87 6.01
N SER A 12 19.55 -17.38 4.76
CA SER A 12 20.82 -17.68 4.08
C SER A 12 20.91 -17.12 2.67
N GLY A 13 19.89 -17.29 1.85
CA GLY A 13 19.93 -16.90 0.43
C GLY A 13 19.64 -15.43 0.21
N ASN A 14 18.68 -14.87 0.94
CA ASN A 14 18.22 -13.50 0.81
C ASN A 14 17.77 -13.12 -0.62
N PHE A 15 17.24 -14.09 -1.38
CA PHE A 15 16.58 -13.85 -2.65
C PHE A 15 15.11 -13.58 -2.39
N THR A 16 14.59 -12.40 -2.74
CA THR A 16 13.27 -11.97 -2.34
C THR A 16 12.62 -11.06 -3.37
N CYS A 17 11.29 -11.07 -3.44
CA CYS A 17 10.54 -10.13 -4.27
C CYS A 17 10.82 -8.66 -3.89
N PHE A 18 11.08 -8.35 -2.63
CA PHE A 18 11.41 -6.98 -2.22
C PHE A 18 12.72 -6.48 -2.84
N ALA A 19 13.76 -7.31 -2.92
CA ALA A 19 15.01 -6.93 -3.59
C ALA A 19 14.85 -6.84 -5.12
N ARG A 20 13.99 -7.70 -5.72
CA ARG A 20 13.64 -7.63 -7.14
C ARG A 20 12.91 -6.31 -7.45
N ASP A 21 11.90 -5.97 -6.67
CA ASP A 21 11.07 -4.79 -6.90
C ASP A 21 11.86 -3.51 -6.61
N TYR A 22 12.72 -3.52 -5.57
CA TYR A 22 13.66 -2.44 -5.29
C TYR A 22 14.60 -2.17 -6.48
N LYS A 23 15.09 -3.24 -7.14
CA LYS A 23 15.86 -3.09 -8.37
C LYS A 23 15.07 -2.39 -9.48
N THR A 24 13.80 -2.74 -9.63
CA THR A 24 12.93 -2.10 -10.65
C THR A 24 12.79 -0.61 -10.39
N HIS A 25 12.66 -0.19 -9.13
CA HIS A 25 12.45 1.21 -8.75
C HIS A 25 13.74 2.04 -8.67
N THR A 26 14.90 1.40 -8.45
CA THR A 26 16.17 2.11 -8.19
C THR A 26 17.31 1.75 -9.15
N GLY A 27 17.19 0.68 -9.94
CA GLY A 27 18.27 0.12 -10.77
C GLY A 27 19.29 -0.72 -10.00
N GLN A 28 19.24 -0.75 -8.64
CA GLN A 28 20.24 -1.42 -7.81
C GLN A 28 19.87 -2.89 -7.60
N ASN A 29 20.71 -3.81 -8.09
CA ASN A 29 20.52 -5.25 -7.83
C ASN A 29 21.11 -5.62 -6.48
N LEU A 30 20.24 -5.83 -5.50
CA LEU A 30 20.59 -6.13 -4.11
C LEU A 30 20.05 -7.50 -3.65
N GLN A 31 19.81 -8.42 -4.59
CA GLN A 31 19.55 -9.81 -4.21
C GLN A 31 20.73 -10.38 -3.42
N ALA A 32 20.47 -11.35 -2.58
CA ALA A 32 21.40 -11.95 -1.63
C ALA A 32 21.94 -10.97 -0.56
N GLN A 33 21.34 -9.79 -0.37
CA GLN A 33 21.67 -8.86 0.70
C GLN A 33 20.59 -8.84 1.78
N PRO A 34 20.89 -8.39 3.01
CA PRO A 34 19.87 -8.16 4.05
C PRO A 34 18.78 -7.21 3.53
N TRP A 35 17.51 -7.60 3.62
CA TRP A 35 16.42 -6.92 2.93
C TRP A 35 15.36 -6.28 3.85
N CYS A 36 15.62 -6.14 5.16
CA CYS A 36 14.67 -5.47 6.07
C CYS A 36 14.34 -4.03 5.65
N ALA A 37 15.33 -3.28 5.18
CA ALA A 37 15.14 -1.89 4.73
C ALA A 37 14.48 -1.82 3.34
N MET A 38 14.79 -2.77 2.45
CA MET A 38 14.07 -2.90 1.17
C MET A 38 12.60 -3.27 1.39
N PHE A 39 12.29 -4.14 2.36
CA PHE A 39 10.93 -4.46 2.76
C PHE A 39 10.13 -3.19 3.10
N VAL A 40 10.67 -2.35 3.98
CA VAL A 40 10.00 -1.08 4.35
C VAL A 40 9.81 -0.20 3.12
N SER A 41 10.85 0.01 2.32
CA SER A 41 10.77 0.83 1.11
C SER A 41 9.70 0.34 0.14
N GLU A 42 9.66 -0.97 -0.14
CA GLU A 42 8.74 -1.55 -1.12
C GLU A 42 7.29 -1.61 -0.61
N VAL A 43 7.07 -1.81 0.69
CA VAL A 43 5.72 -1.71 1.27
C VAL A 43 5.16 -0.31 1.05
N PHE A 44 5.95 0.73 1.27
CA PHE A 44 5.52 2.10 1.01
C PHE A 44 5.27 2.36 -0.49
N VAL A 45 6.10 1.82 -1.38
CA VAL A 45 5.88 1.93 -2.83
C VAL A 45 4.60 1.22 -3.28
N GLN A 46 4.36 0.00 -2.78
CA GLN A 46 3.17 -0.78 -3.13
C GLN A 46 1.86 -0.11 -2.68
N VAL A 47 1.89 0.58 -1.54
CA VAL A 47 0.69 1.24 -1.00
C VAL A 47 0.47 2.63 -1.58
N PHE A 48 1.52 3.43 -1.73
CA PHE A 48 1.41 4.87 -2.01
C PHE A 48 1.98 5.28 -3.38
N GLY A 49 2.59 4.35 -4.11
CA GLY A 49 3.32 4.64 -5.33
C GLY A 49 4.72 5.23 -5.07
N LEU A 50 5.58 5.17 -6.09
CA LEU A 50 7.02 5.45 -5.97
C LEU A 50 7.33 6.86 -5.45
N GLU A 51 6.69 7.88 -6.01
CA GLU A 51 7.01 9.27 -5.68
C GLU A 51 6.49 9.68 -4.29
N ALA A 52 5.31 9.21 -3.89
CA ALA A 52 4.81 9.43 -2.54
C ALA A 52 5.65 8.66 -1.50
N ALA A 53 6.02 7.41 -1.79
CA ALA A 53 6.87 6.60 -0.91
C ALA A 53 8.22 7.28 -0.63
N LYS A 54 8.90 7.81 -1.65
CA LYS A 54 10.15 8.57 -1.46
C LYS A 54 9.99 9.74 -0.50
N LYS A 55 8.91 10.51 -0.64
CA LYS A 55 8.61 11.66 0.22
C LYS A 55 8.29 11.21 1.64
N LEU A 56 7.42 10.20 1.81
CA LEU A 56 7.05 9.62 3.11
C LEU A 56 8.26 9.10 3.87
N LEU A 57 9.24 8.50 3.17
CA LEU A 57 10.47 7.96 3.76
C LEU A 57 11.59 9.00 3.93
N GLY A 58 11.27 10.29 3.83
CA GLY A 58 12.20 11.38 4.11
C GLY A 58 13.11 11.77 2.94
N GLY A 59 12.74 11.43 1.69
CA GLY A 59 13.39 11.93 0.47
C GLY A 59 13.94 10.87 -0.47
N GLY A 60 13.77 9.59 -0.17
CA GLY A 60 14.20 8.50 -1.06
C GLY A 60 13.89 7.11 -0.53
N LEU A 61 13.92 6.10 -1.39
CA LEU A 61 13.95 4.72 -0.96
C LEU A 61 15.32 4.39 -0.37
N TYR A 62 15.37 3.45 0.57
CA TYR A 62 16.63 3.02 1.17
C TYR A 62 16.67 1.49 1.36
N HIS A 63 17.85 0.92 1.17
CA HIS A 63 18.15 -0.49 1.41
C HIS A 63 19.05 -0.70 2.63
N TYR A 64 19.58 0.38 3.20
CA TYR A 64 20.51 0.39 4.31
C TYR A 64 19.94 1.19 5.48
N CYS A 65 19.78 0.57 6.66
CA CYS A 65 19.11 1.19 7.80
C CYS A 65 19.69 2.55 8.22
N PRO A 66 21.03 2.75 8.28
CA PRO A 66 21.59 4.07 8.58
C PRO A 66 21.20 5.17 7.58
N THR A 67 21.01 4.83 6.30
CA THR A 67 20.51 5.77 5.30
C THR A 67 19.10 6.23 5.64
N GLY A 68 18.19 5.30 5.98
CA GLY A 68 16.82 5.63 6.41
C GLY A 68 16.82 6.53 7.66
N VAL A 69 17.62 6.20 8.68
CA VAL A 69 17.78 7.07 9.88
C VAL A 69 18.19 8.49 9.50
N ASN A 70 19.19 8.62 8.61
CA ASN A 70 19.70 9.93 8.19
C ASN A 70 18.66 10.71 7.38
N GLN A 71 17.86 10.04 6.52
CA GLN A 71 16.79 10.68 5.76
C GLN A 71 15.73 11.26 6.69
N PHE A 72 15.21 10.49 7.65
CA PHE A 72 14.24 10.99 8.62
C PHE A 72 14.80 12.11 9.50
N LYS A 73 16.06 12.00 9.94
CA LYS A 73 16.72 13.08 10.70
C LYS A 73 16.87 14.36 9.87
N LYS A 74 17.33 14.26 8.63
CA LYS A 74 17.49 15.39 7.72
C LYS A 74 16.15 16.05 7.38
N ALA A 75 15.08 15.27 7.28
CA ALA A 75 13.73 15.76 7.06
C ALA A 75 13.08 16.37 8.32
N GLY A 76 13.76 16.37 9.48
CA GLY A 76 13.18 16.83 10.75
C GLY A 76 12.08 15.92 11.32
N ARG A 77 12.04 14.64 10.88
CA ARG A 77 10.99 13.68 11.20
C ARG A 77 11.48 12.48 12.01
N TRP A 78 12.50 12.70 12.81
CA TRP A 78 13.02 11.69 13.75
C TRP A 78 12.40 11.86 15.13
N ALA A 79 11.88 10.80 15.73
CA ALA A 79 11.24 10.84 17.04
C ALA A 79 11.77 9.76 17.99
N ALA A 80 11.62 10.03 19.29
CA ALA A 80 11.84 9.05 20.36
C ALA A 80 10.54 8.33 20.78
N VAL A 81 9.39 8.88 20.40
CA VAL A 81 8.07 8.35 20.74
C VAL A 81 7.48 7.63 19.52
N PRO A 82 7.02 6.37 19.67
CA PRO A 82 6.40 5.64 18.58
C PRO A 82 4.98 6.10 18.30
N GLU A 83 4.58 5.99 17.05
CA GLU A 83 3.17 6.08 16.63
C GLU A 83 2.87 5.00 15.58
N PRO A 84 1.61 4.56 15.40
CA PRO A 84 1.25 3.67 14.31
C PRO A 84 1.63 4.26 12.95
N GLY A 85 2.18 3.44 12.06
CA GLY A 85 2.70 3.88 10.76
C GLY A 85 4.16 4.39 10.79
N ALA A 86 4.74 4.66 11.96
CA ALA A 86 6.15 5.04 12.06
C ALA A 86 7.08 3.89 11.59
N VAL A 87 8.25 4.25 11.08
CA VAL A 87 9.33 3.31 10.80
C VAL A 87 10.21 3.18 12.03
N ILE A 88 10.26 1.99 12.64
CA ILE A 88 11.12 1.70 13.77
C ILE A 88 12.51 1.31 13.31
N PHE A 89 13.54 1.80 13.99
CA PHE A 89 14.93 1.42 13.77
C PHE A 89 15.55 0.84 15.04
N PHE A 90 16.31 -0.24 14.88
CA PHE A 90 17.01 -0.91 15.97
C PHE A 90 18.52 -0.74 15.82
N THR A 91 19.22 -0.66 16.97
CA THR A 91 20.68 -0.50 17.04
C THR A 91 21.36 -1.68 17.71
N ASN A 92 22.58 -1.97 17.28
CA ASN A 92 23.51 -2.87 17.96
C ASN A 92 24.55 -2.12 18.82
N GLY A 93 24.34 -0.83 19.04
CA GLY A 93 25.27 0.06 19.75
C GLY A 93 26.25 0.79 18.82
N GLN A 94 26.50 0.28 17.61
CA GLN A 94 27.38 0.89 16.62
C GLN A 94 26.62 1.60 15.49
N ARG A 95 25.55 0.97 15.00
CA ARG A 95 24.74 1.50 13.92
C ARG A 95 23.29 1.01 13.99
N ALA A 96 22.42 1.63 13.24
CA ALA A 96 21.14 1.02 12.91
C ALA A 96 21.38 -0.23 12.04
N TYR A 97 20.81 -1.37 12.43
CA TYR A 97 21.07 -2.62 11.75
C TYR A 97 19.81 -3.38 11.32
N HIS A 98 18.66 -3.00 11.89
CA HIS A 98 17.35 -3.57 11.54
C HIS A 98 16.27 -2.51 11.57
N THR A 99 15.15 -2.77 10.86
CA THR A 99 14.02 -1.84 10.73
C THR A 99 12.74 -2.58 10.43
N GLY A 100 11.61 -1.94 10.71
CA GLY A 100 10.27 -2.42 10.43
C GLY A 100 9.26 -1.28 10.48
N ILE A 101 7.98 -1.61 10.41
CA ILE A 101 6.86 -0.65 10.45
C ILE A 101 6.07 -0.90 11.74
N VAL A 102 5.82 0.16 12.50
CA VAL A 102 4.98 0.14 13.70
C VAL A 102 3.52 0.01 13.28
N THR A 103 2.83 -0.98 13.83
CA THR A 103 1.42 -1.24 13.50
C THR A 103 0.47 -0.92 14.64
N GLU A 104 0.97 -1.00 15.87
CA GLU A 104 0.18 -0.69 17.07
C GLU A 104 1.09 -0.19 18.19
N VAL A 105 0.60 0.77 18.96
CA VAL A 105 1.27 1.29 20.15
C VAL A 105 0.30 1.24 21.32
N THR A 106 0.72 0.60 22.41
CA THR A 106 0.00 0.60 23.69
C THR A 106 0.81 1.34 24.75
N ALA A 107 0.30 1.43 25.97
CA ALA A 107 1.03 2.06 27.09
C ALA A 107 2.40 1.42 27.35
N THR A 108 2.55 0.10 27.13
CA THR A 108 3.75 -0.65 27.49
C THR A 108 4.46 -1.34 26.31
N ARG A 109 3.76 -1.51 25.17
CA ARG A 109 4.25 -2.32 24.05
C ARG A 109 4.09 -1.63 22.71
N ILE A 110 4.89 -2.08 21.75
CA ILE A 110 4.86 -1.71 20.35
C ILE A 110 4.73 -3.01 19.56
N LYS A 111 3.77 -3.07 18.62
CA LYS A 111 3.74 -4.13 17.62
C LYS A 111 4.31 -3.61 16.30
N THR A 112 5.01 -4.47 15.58
CA THR A 112 5.65 -4.16 14.31
C THR A 112 5.38 -5.25 13.29
N ILE A 113 5.55 -4.90 12.02
CA ILE A 113 5.77 -5.86 10.94
C ILE A 113 7.17 -5.62 10.37
N GLU A 114 7.94 -6.69 10.21
CA GLU A 114 9.37 -6.62 9.87
C GLU A 114 9.74 -7.63 8.80
N GLY A 115 10.54 -7.21 7.83
CA GLY A 115 11.13 -8.07 6.81
C GLY A 115 12.50 -8.61 7.22
N ASN A 116 12.93 -9.71 6.62
CA ASN A 116 14.18 -10.39 6.88
C ASN A 116 14.39 -10.78 8.35
N THR A 117 13.32 -11.24 8.99
CA THR A 117 13.29 -11.62 10.40
C THR A 117 12.64 -12.99 10.58
N SER A 118 12.49 -13.44 11.81
CA SER A 118 11.75 -14.67 12.17
C SER A 118 10.80 -14.43 13.34
N GLY A 119 9.94 -15.40 13.62
CA GLY A 119 9.00 -15.35 14.74
C GLY A 119 9.65 -15.43 16.14
N ALA A 120 10.96 -15.70 16.26
CA ALA A 120 11.66 -15.73 17.54
C ALA A 120 11.62 -14.38 18.26
N SER A 121 11.69 -14.38 19.59
CA SER A 121 11.65 -13.18 20.40
C SER A 121 12.86 -12.27 20.19
N GLY A 122 12.69 -10.97 20.41
CA GLY A 122 13.73 -9.96 20.20
C GLY A 122 13.95 -9.65 18.71
N VAL A 123 14.93 -8.80 18.41
CA VAL A 123 15.32 -8.47 17.04
C VAL A 123 16.14 -9.60 16.46
N ILE A 124 15.65 -10.17 15.37
CA ILE A 124 16.34 -11.22 14.59
C ILE A 124 16.63 -10.63 13.22
N GLU A 125 17.89 -10.61 12.85
CA GLU A 125 18.34 -10.28 11.51
C GLU A 125 18.60 -11.55 10.69
N ASN A 126 18.42 -11.47 9.39
CA ASN A 126 18.62 -12.60 8.48
C ASN A 126 17.71 -13.82 8.76
N GLY A 127 16.51 -13.57 9.29
CA GLY A 127 15.55 -14.65 9.56
C GLY A 127 14.79 -15.14 8.34
N GLY A 128 14.87 -14.44 7.20
CA GLY A 128 14.31 -14.83 5.90
C GLY A 128 12.80 -14.68 5.76
N GLY A 129 12.09 -14.17 6.76
CA GLY A 129 10.64 -14.02 6.75
C GLY A 129 10.14 -12.58 6.91
N VAL A 130 8.83 -12.40 6.66
CA VAL A 130 8.06 -11.23 7.12
C VAL A 130 7.24 -11.66 8.32
N CYS A 131 7.48 -11.04 9.47
CA CYS A 131 6.87 -11.46 10.72
C CYS A 131 6.30 -10.29 11.52
N TRP A 132 5.20 -10.57 12.21
CA TRP A 132 4.69 -9.74 13.28
C TRP A 132 5.59 -9.89 14.50
N LYS A 133 5.96 -8.77 15.09
CA LYS A 133 6.81 -8.70 16.29
C LYS A 133 6.17 -7.83 17.36
N ALA A 134 6.64 -7.99 18.61
CA ALA A 134 6.21 -7.13 19.70
C ALA A 134 7.36 -6.87 20.66
N TYR A 135 7.53 -5.61 21.05
CA TYR A 135 8.60 -5.16 21.95
C TYR A 135 8.02 -4.36 23.11
N SER A 136 8.73 -4.34 24.25
CA SER A 136 8.51 -3.30 25.25
C SER A 136 8.86 -1.94 24.67
N ARG A 137 8.14 -0.88 25.04
CA ARG A 137 8.53 0.50 24.68
C ARG A 137 9.91 0.90 25.21
N SER A 138 10.37 0.26 26.28
CA SER A 138 11.70 0.43 26.87
C SER A 138 12.74 -0.58 26.36
N TYR A 139 12.47 -1.28 25.24
CA TYR A 139 13.40 -2.26 24.71
C TYR A 139 14.72 -1.61 24.29
N GLY A 140 15.81 -1.95 24.97
CA GLY A 140 17.10 -1.26 24.88
C GLY A 140 17.79 -1.26 23.51
N LYS A 141 17.26 -2.01 22.52
CA LYS A 141 17.78 -1.97 21.15
C LYS A 141 17.01 -1.01 20.25
N ILE A 142 15.95 -0.37 20.70
CA ILE A 142 15.24 0.64 19.90
C ILE A 142 16.12 1.89 19.81
N LEU A 143 16.47 2.28 18.57
CA LEU A 143 17.24 3.49 18.30
C LEU A 143 16.32 4.73 18.23
N GLY A 144 15.13 4.57 17.70
CA GLY A 144 14.13 5.61 17.49
C GLY A 144 13.24 5.34 16.29
N TYR A 145 12.50 6.37 15.88
CA TYR A 145 11.43 6.24 14.90
C TYR A 145 11.53 7.32 13.82
N GLY A 146 11.39 6.92 12.57
CA GLY A 146 11.12 7.81 11.46
C GLY A 146 9.61 8.01 11.31
N LEU A 147 9.15 9.25 11.30
CA LEU A 147 7.74 9.59 11.15
C LEU A 147 7.45 9.97 9.70
N PRO A 148 6.71 9.14 8.92
CA PRO A 148 6.30 9.52 7.58
C PRO A 148 5.42 10.78 7.57
N ASP A 149 5.52 11.58 6.53
CA ASP A 149 4.66 12.75 6.36
C ASP A 149 3.30 12.35 5.80
N TRP A 150 2.41 11.92 6.67
CA TRP A 150 1.09 11.48 6.25
C TRP A 150 0.27 12.56 5.54
N SER A 151 0.60 13.86 5.70
CA SER A 151 -0.06 14.95 4.98
C SER A 151 0.11 14.85 3.46
N ILE A 152 1.15 14.15 3.00
CA ILE A 152 1.42 13.91 1.57
C ILE A 152 0.38 12.99 0.93
N VAL A 153 -0.20 12.10 1.72
CA VAL A 153 -1.15 11.05 1.29
C VAL A 153 -2.47 11.11 2.05
N SER A 154 -2.62 12.03 2.99
CA SER A 154 -3.92 12.33 3.58
C SER A 154 -4.76 13.00 2.49
N GLN A 155 -5.44 12.17 1.71
CA GLN A 155 -6.50 12.64 0.84
C GLN A 155 -7.62 13.17 1.74
N SER A 156 -8.29 14.22 1.30
CA SER A 156 -9.59 14.59 1.85
C SER A 156 -10.44 13.31 1.86
N GLU A 157 -10.99 12.96 3.02
CA GLU A 157 -11.91 11.83 3.10
C GLU A 157 -13.03 12.01 2.09
N TYR A 158 -13.24 11.01 1.24
CA TYR A 158 -14.38 11.00 0.33
C TYR A 158 -15.66 10.79 1.14
N VAL A 159 -16.68 11.53 0.81
CA VAL A 159 -18.04 11.14 1.20
C VAL A 159 -18.37 9.84 0.45
N LEU A 160 -18.84 8.81 1.16
CA LEU A 160 -19.19 7.54 0.53
C LEU A 160 -20.30 7.71 -0.50
N GLY A 161 -20.19 7.04 -1.63
CA GLY A 161 -21.21 7.05 -2.67
C GLY A 161 -20.75 7.67 -3.98
N TRP A 162 -21.74 8.09 -4.77
CA TRP A 162 -21.51 8.66 -6.07
C TRP A 162 -20.98 10.09 -6.03
N HIS A 163 -20.01 10.36 -6.88
CA HIS A 163 -19.41 11.67 -7.13
C HIS A 163 -19.41 11.96 -8.64
N HIS A 164 -19.46 13.23 -8.99
CA HIS A 164 -19.36 13.69 -10.37
C HIS A 164 -18.39 14.87 -10.46
N ASP A 165 -17.51 14.81 -11.45
CA ASP A 165 -16.59 15.90 -11.77
C ASP A 165 -16.54 16.13 -13.30
N SER A 166 -15.59 16.93 -13.79
CA SER A 166 -15.44 17.24 -15.22
C SER A 166 -15.13 16.03 -16.10
N ASN A 167 -14.70 14.89 -15.52
CA ASN A 167 -14.34 13.67 -16.25
C ASN A 167 -15.43 12.59 -16.20
N GLY A 168 -16.45 12.75 -15.33
CA GLY A 168 -17.56 11.83 -15.24
C GLY A 168 -17.91 11.40 -13.82
N TRP A 169 -18.69 10.32 -13.71
CA TRP A 169 -19.12 9.73 -12.45
C TRP A 169 -18.09 8.74 -11.91
N TRP A 170 -17.84 8.77 -10.60
CA TRP A 170 -17.04 7.81 -9.87
C TRP A 170 -17.67 7.50 -8.52
N TYR A 171 -17.29 6.38 -7.88
CA TYR A 171 -17.92 5.92 -6.65
C TYR A 171 -16.88 5.67 -5.56
N ALA A 172 -16.98 6.40 -4.43
CA ALA A 172 -16.19 6.17 -3.24
C ALA A 172 -16.76 5.00 -2.44
N ASP A 173 -16.01 3.91 -2.35
CA ASP A 173 -16.36 2.71 -1.60
C ASP A 173 -15.87 2.76 -0.15
N THR A 174 -14.84 3.55 0.11
CA THR A 174 -14.36 3.89 1.46
C THR A 174 -14.02 5.38 1.54
N PRO A 175 -13.76 5.94 2.73
CA PRO A 175 -13.28 7.31 2.85
C PRO A 175 -11.99 7.62 2.08
N HIS A 176 -11.26 6.58 1.64
CA HIS A 176 -9.93 6.76 1.02
C HIS A 176 -9.76 6.04 -0.30
N THR A 177 -10.76 5.30 -0.75
CA THR A 177 -10.71 4.54 -2.01
C THR A 177 -11.96 4.75 -2.85
N TYR A 178 -11.84 4.43 -4.15
CA TYR A 178 -12.93 4.41 -5.10
C TYR A 178 -12.72 3.28 -6.11
N TYR A 179 -13.80 2.80 -6.73
CA TYR A 179 -13.73 1.68 -7.66
C TYR A 179 -12.91 2.01 -8.90
N LYS A 180 -12.08 1.06 -9.34
CA LYS A 180 -11.25 1.12 -10.57
C LYS A 180 -11.16 -0.24 -11.22
N SER A 181 -11.17 -0.26 -12.55
CA SER A 181 -10.94 -1.45 -13.37
C SER A 181 -11.79 -2.66 -12.92
N CYS A 182 -13.06 -2.41 -12.55
CA CYS A 182 -13.90 -3.45 -12.00
C CYS A 182 -15.39 -3.27 -12.31
N TRP A 183 -16.10 -4.39 -12.29
CA TRP A 183 -17.55 -4.41 -12.26
C TRP A 183 -18.06 -4.24 -10.84
N GLN A 184 -19.14 -3.45 -10.66
CA GLN A 184 -19.82 -3.30 -9.38
C GLN A 184 -21.33 -3.28 -9.56
N VAL A 185 -22.05 -3.83 -8.57
CA VAL A 185 -23.50 -3.68 -8.46
C VAL A 185 -23.78 -2.70 -7.33
N ILE A 186 -24.40 -1.58 -7.66
CA ILE A 186 -24.72 -0.50 -6.72
C ILE A 186 -26.23 -0.23 -6.85
N ASN A 187 -26.96 -0.35 -5.75
CA ASN A 187 -28.42 -0.16 -5.72
C ASN A 187 -29.14 -0.98 -6.81
N HIS A 188 -28.80 -2.26 -6.94
CA HIS A 188 -29.34 -3.22 -7.91
C HIS A 188 -28.99 -2.96 -9.39
N HIS A 189 -28.18 -1.95 -9.71
CA HIS A 189 -27.73 -1.69 -11.08
C HIS A 189 -26.23 -1.97 -11.22
N LYS A 190 -25.84 -2.45 -12.40
CA LYS A 190 -24.46 -2.86 -12.67
C LYS A 190 -23.71 -1.79 -13.46
N TYR A 191 -22.49 -1.50 -13.01
CA TYR A 191 -21.59 -0.49 -13.56
C TYR A 191 -20.22 -1.09 -13.84
N TYR A 192 -19.48 -0.51 -14.77
CA TYR A 192 -18.05 -0.78 -14.92
C TYR A 192 -17.24 0.49 -14.73
N PHE A 193 -16.25 0.44 -13.87
CA PHE A 193 -15.33 1.55 -13.64
C PHE A 193 -14.03 1.31 -14.42
N ASN A 194 -13.58 2.29 -15.18
CA ASN A 194 -12.36 2.22 -15.96
C ASN A 194 -11.11 2.30 -15.05
N GLN A 195 -9.91 2.28 -15.65
CA GLN A 195 -8.64 2.32 -14.89
C GLN A 195 -8.43 3.65 -14.13
N ASP A 196 -9.08 4.73 -14.57
CA ASP A 196 -9.01 6.03 -13.90
C ASP A 196 -10.09 6.16 -12.81
N GLY A 197 -11.02 5.21 -12.73
CA GLY A 197 -12.07 5.13 -11.73
C GLY A 197 -13.40 5.75 -12.14
N TYR A 198 -13.58 6.10 -13.41
CA TYR A 198 -14.85 6.63 -13.90
C TYR A 198 -15.76 5.53 -14.43
N ALA A 199 -17.04 5.62 -14.09
CA ALA A 199 -18.07 4.75 -14.61
C ALA A 199 -18.26 4.99 -16.11
N LEU A 200 -18.37 3.90 -16.89
CA LEU A 200 -18.50 3.99 -18.34
C LEU A 200 -19.91 4.41 -18.76
N THR A 201 -19.98 5.13 -19.87
CA THR A 201 -21.21 5.45 -20.61
C THR A 201 -21.07 5.04 -22.07
N ASP A 202 -22.19 4.77 -22.75
CA ASP A 202 -22.20 4.37 -24.17
C ASP A 202 -21.56 2.98 -24.41
N TRP A 203 -21.06 2.71 -25.62
CA TRP A 203 -20.53 1.42 -26.05
C TRP A 203 -19.06 1.20 -25.62
N HIS A 204 -18.82 0.11 -24.90
CA HIS A 204 -17.47 -0.29 -24.53
C HIS A 204 -17.23 -1.80 -24.71
N GLN A 205 -16.01 -2.15 -25.12
CA GLN A 205 -15.57 -3.55 -25.15
C GLN A 205 -14.78 -3.88 -23.88
N ILE A 206 -15.27 -4.85 -23.10
CA ILE A 206 -14.65 -5.34 -21.86
C ILE A 206 -14.46 -6.84 -22.00
N ASP A 207 -13.25 -7.34 -21.84
CA ASP A 207 -12.89 -8.76 -21.99
C ASP A 207 -13.42 -9.38 -23.29
N GLY A 208 -13.33 -8.64 -24.40
CA GLY A 208 -13.75 -9.07 -25.74
C GLY A 208 -15.26 -9.05 -26.00
N LYS A 209 -16.08 -8.65 -25.05
CA LYS A 209 -17.53 -8.52 -25.19
C LYS A 209 -17.96 -7.06 -25.23
N TRP A 210 -18.97 -6.74 -26.05
CA TRP A 210 -19.54 -5.40 -26.11
C TRP A 210 -20.62 -5.22 -25.07
N TYR A 211 -20.60 -4.06 -24.41
CA TYR A 211 -21.57 -3.62 -23.41
C TYR A 211 -22.01 -2.19 -23.73
N TYR A 212 -23.24 -1.87 -23.40
CA TYR A 212 -23.78 -0.53 -23.54
C TYR A 212 -24.25 -0.03 -22.20
N PHE A 213 -23.85 1.19 -21.85
CA PHE A 213 -24.16 1.84 -20.58
C PHE A 213 -24.99 3.09 -20.85
N GLU A 214 -25.93 3.44 -19.95
CA GLU A 214 -26.80 4.60 -20.09
C GLU A 214 -25.98 5.89 -20.25
N PRO A 215 -26.06 6.58 -21.42
CA PRO A 215 -25.24 7.75 -21.70
C PRO A 215 -25.94 9.06 -21.38
N ALA A 216 -27.26 9.06 -21.08
CA ALA A 216 -28.02 10.28 -20.94
C ALA A 216 -27.64 11.05 -19.68
N ALA A 217 -26.93 12.15 -19.84
CA ALA A 217 -26.53 13.02 -18.74
C ALA A 217 -27.75 13.50 -17.94
N GLY A 218 -27.67 13.29 -16.61
CA GLY A 218 -28.76 13.59 -15.69
C GLY A 218 -29.86 12.54 -15.61
N HIS A 219 -29.73 11.42 -16.34
CA HIS A 219 -30.61 10.27 -16.14
C HIS A 219 -30.38 9.67 -14.74
N PRO A 220 -31.44 9.25 -14.01
CA PRO A 220 -31.27 8.67 -12.66
C PRO A 220 -30.36 7.44 -12.61
N LEU A 221 -30.22 6.72 -13.74
CA LEU A 221 -29.39 5.53 -13.91
C LEU A 221 -28.26 5.77 -14.93
N GLU A 222 -27.78 6.98 -15.07
CA GLU A 222 -26.60 7.29 -15.91
C GLU A 222 -25.44 6.33 -15.55
N CYS A 223 -24.73 5.86 -16.54
CA CYS A 223 -23.67 4.84 -16.45
C CYS A 223 -24.12 3.42 -16.12
N ALA A 224 -25.39 3.13 -15.90
CA ALA A 224 -25.86 1.76 -15.63
C ALA A 224 -25.86 0.89 -16.90
N LEU A 225 -25.48 -0.39 -16.73
CA LEU A 225 -25.46 -1.36 -17.82
C LEU A 225 -26.87 -1.61 -18.37
N TYR A 226 -27.03 -1.52 -19.69
CA TYR A 226 -28.24 -1.93 -20.40
C TYR A 226 -28.34 -3.44 -20.47
N VAL A 227 -29.54 -3.94 -20.25
CA VAL A 227 -29.91 -5.35 -20.43
C VAL A 227 -31.22 -5.42 -21.20
N THR A 228 -31.49 -6.57 -21.82
CA THR A 228 -32.79 -6.87 -22.42
C THR A 228 -33.60 -7.62 -21.36
N ASP A 229 -34.74 -7.09 -20.98
CA ASP A 229 -35.65 -7.76 -20.03
C ASP A 229 -36.40 -8.93 -20.66
N ALA A 230 -37.20 -9.63 -19.86
CA ALA A 230 -38.00 -10.79 -20.33
C ALA A 230 -39.06 -10.42 -21.38
N SER A 231 -39.43 -9.16 -21.53
CA SER A 231 -40.37 -8.65 -22.54
C SER A 231 -39.66 -8.19 -23.83
N GLY A 232 -38.32 -8.20 -23.86
CA GLY A 232 -37.50 -7.74 -24.98
C GLY A 232 -37.22 -6.26 -24.98
N VAL A 233 -37.58 -5.55 -23.91
CA VAL A 233 -37.28 -4.12 -23.76
C VAL A 233 -35.83 -3.96 -23.28
N GLN A 234 -35.10 -3.03 -23.92
CA GLN A 234 -33.73 -2.70 -23.55
C GLN A 234 -33.70 -1.45 -22.66
N GLY A 235 -32.93 -1.53 -21.59
CA GLY A 235 -32.76 -0.40 -20.66
C GLY A 235 -31.76 -0.73 -19.55
N PRO A 236 -31.45 0.25 -18.66
CA PRO A 236 -30.66 -0.02 -17.45
C PRO A 236 -31.33 -1.10 -16.61
N GLY A 237 -30.68 -2.25 -16.49
CA GLY A 237 -31.26 -3.44 -15.85
C GLY A 237 -30.97 -3.53 -14.35
N GLU A 238 -31.82 -4.30 -13.63
CA GLU A 238 -31.59 -4.68 -12.25
C GLU A 238 -30.86 -6.04 -12.18
N PHE A 239 -30.00 -6.23 -11.15
CA PHE A 239 -29.17 -7.41 -10.92
C PHE A 239 -29.29 -7.92 -9.47
#